data_30c4eebc29865df1741de746f18fc1d7
#
_entry.id   30c4eebc29865df1741de746f18fc1d7
#
_cell.length_a   1.000
_cell.length_b   1.000
_cell.length_c   1.000
_cell.angle_alpha   90.00
_cell.angle_beta   90.00
_cell.angle_gamma   90.00
#
_symmetry.space_group_name_H-M   'P 1'
#
loop_
_entity.id
_entity.type
_entity.pdbx_description
1 polymer ?
#
loop_
_entity_poly.entity_id
_entity_poly.type
_entity_poly.pdbx_seq_one_letter_code
_entity_poly.pdbx_strand_id
1 'polypeptide(L)'
;AASLKGAVHSLRSAAHNLRHDPQGVLASAVAALKFKGSGRTDLPKGLYEGRGKNHGSAAARAYEEQITGYPVEYSIYVEGDLAKVEFDGFRDGVLLDAKGPRTYVIISHDWGTKALEKMQTQMDRQVDALARGGLDIPIHWHFAEKGAMEIAAKLNVPPAITLFYTSPK
;
A
#
# COMPACT_ATOMS: atom_id res chain seq x y z
N ALA A 1 13.91 29.29 -6.98
CA ALA A 1 14.55 28.92 -8.24
C ALA A 1 15.33 27.60 -8.14
N ALA A 2 14.72 26.58 -7.60
CA ALA A 2 15.20 25.22 -7.66
C ALA A 2 14.35 24.51 -8.73
N SER A 3 14.77 24.27 -9.76
CA SER A 3 15.83 23.85 -10.49
C SER A 3 15.38 23.19 -11.81
N LEU A 4 15.30 23.97 -12.86
CA LEU A 4 15.25 23.42 -14.24
C LEU A 4 16.43 22.44 -14.49
N LYS A 5 17.59 22.63 -13.84
CA LYS A 5 18.75 21.74 -13.96
C LYS A 5 18.48 20.32 -13.43
N GLY A 6 17.74 20.16 -12.33
CA GLY A 6 17.39 18.84 -11.80
C GLY A 6 16.41 18.08 -12.71
N ALA A 7 15.43 18.78 -13.28
CA ALA A 7 14.49 18.19 -14.22
C ALA A 7 15.17 17.73 -15.52
N VAL A 8 16.13 18.52 -16.04
CA VAL A 8 16.89 18.17 -17.26
C VAL A 8 17.82 16.98 -17.02
N HIS A 9 18.44 16.89 -15.83
CA HIS A 9 19.29 15.73 -15.49
C HIS A 9 18.44 14.45 -15.36
N SER A 10 17.28 14.54 -14.71
CA SER A 10 16.34 13.44 -14.58
C SER A 10 15.81 12.94 -15.93
N LEU A 11 15.48 13.86 -16.84
CA LEU A 11 15.06 13.53 -18.21
C LEU A 11 16.17 12.88 -19.05
N ARG A 12 17.42 13.29 -18.90
CA ARG A 12 18.56 12.66 -19.59
C ARG A 12 18.83 11.25 -19.07
N SER A 13 18.75 11.02 -17.76
CA SER A 13 18.86 9.68 -17.16
C SER A 13 17.71 8.77 -17.62
N ALA A 14 16.49 9.30 -17.66
CA ALA A 14 15.33 8.56 -18.17
C ALA A 14 15.50 8.19 -19.65
N ALA A 15 15.99 9.10 -20.49
CA ALA A 15 16.23 8.83 -21.91
C ALA A 15 17.36 7.80 -22.15
N HIS A 16 18.36 7.72 -21.27
CA HIS A 16 19.41 6.69 -21.33
C HIS A 16 18.85 5.31 -20.99
N ASN A 17 18.00 5.22 -19.97
CA ASN A 17 17.40 3.96 -19.52
C ASN A 17 16.30 3.46 -20.46
N LEU A 18 15.65 4.35 -21.23
CA LEU A 18 14.62 3.99 -22.22
C LEU A 18 15.12 3.01 -23.32
N ARG A 19 16.43 2.96 -23.54
CA ARG A 19 17.03 2.02 -24.51
C ARG A 19 17.21 0.61 -23.96
N HIS A 20 17.21 0.44 -22.64
CA HIS A 20 17.48 -0.83 -21.97
C HIS A 20 16.27 -1.40 -21.22
N ASP A 21 15.32 -0.56 -20.81
CA ASP A 21 14.07 -0.96 -20.16
C ASP A 21 12.97 0.09 -20.42
N PRO A 22 12.36 0.07 -21.61
CA PRO A 22 11.36 1.06 -21.99
C PRO A 22 10.09 0.99 -21.14
N GLN A 23 9.74 -0.17 -20.59
CA GLN A 23 8.53 -0.36 -19.81
C GLN A 23 8.68 0.10 -18.36
N GLY A 24 9.79 -0.21 -17.71
CA GLY A 24 10.10 0.25 -16.36
C GLY A 24 10.26 1.76 -16.26
N VAL A 25 10.80 2.39 -17.31
CA VAL A 25 10.93 3.86 -17.37
C VAL A 25 9.57 4.54 -17.55
N LEU A 26 8.67 3.98 -18.35
CA LEU A 26 7.30 4.49 -18.51
C LEU A 26 6.50 4.37 -17.22
N ALA A 27 6.58 3.24 -16.52
CA ALA A 27 5.93 3.05 -15.22
C ALA A 27 6.47 4.05 -14.18
N SER A 28 7.78 4.24 -14.13
CA SER A 28 8.43 5.23 -13.22
C SER A 28 8.08 6.67 -13.58
N ALA A 29 7.98 7.02 -14.86
CA ALA A 29 7.62 8.36 -15.31
C ALA A 29 6.14 8.67 -15.04
N VAL A 30 5.24 7.72 -15.27
CA VAL A 30 3.81 7.85 -14.96
C VAL A 30 3.59 7.94 -13.45
N ALA A 31 4.34 7.17 -12.64
CA ALA A 31 4.33 7.30 -11.20
C ALA A 31 4.79 8.70 -10.75
N ALA A 32 5.90 9.20 -11.27
CA ALA A 32 6.44 10.53 -10.94
C ALA A 32 5.49 11.68 -11.32
N LEU A 33 4.72 11.54 -12.40
CA LEU A 33 3.71 12.52 -12.81
C LEU A 33 2.45 12.50 -11.94
N LYS A 34 2.09 11.35 -11.38
CA LYS A 34 0.92 11.19 -10.52
C LYS A 34 1.19 11.54 -9.05
N PHE A 35 2.44 11.52 -8.62
CA PHE A 35 2.83 11.74 -7.23
C PHE A 35 3.67 13.00 -7.10
N LYS A 36 3.06 14.06 -6.58
CA LYS A 36 3.80 15.07 -5.82
C LYS A 36 4.09 14.46 -4.45
N GLY A 37 5.12 13.63 -4.38
CA GLY A 37 5.53 13.02 -3.12
C GLY A 37 5.90 14.09 -2.10
N SER A 38 5.78 13.74 -0.82
CA SER A 38 6.21 14.56 0.32
C SER A 38 7.70 14.86 0.35
N GLY A 39 8.46 14.37 -0.62
CA GLY A 39 9.92 14.50 -0.66
C GLY A 39 10.66 13.54 0.25
N ARG A 40 10.00 12.50 0.79
CA ARG A 40 10.69 11.42 1.50
C ARG A 40 11.69 10.73 0.58
N THR A 41 12.95 10.72 1.00
CA THR A 41 14.06 10.08 0.28
C THR A 41 14.43 8.71 0.82
N ASP A 42 13.77 8.30 1.92
CA ASP A 42 14.02 7.06 2.67
C ASP A 42 13.13 5.88 2.23
N LEU A 43 12.31 6.07 1.19
CA LEU A 43 11.45 5.01 0.70
C LEU A 43 12.24 4.00 -0.16
N PRO A 44 11.95 2.69 -0.01
CA PRO A 44 12.47 1.68 -0.92
C PRO A 44 12.13 1.98 -2.38
N LYS A 45 13.06 1.69 -3.28
CA LYS A 45 12.83 1.86 -4.71
C LYS A 45 11.61 1.04 -5.16
N GLY A 46 10.64 1.68 -5.81
CA GLY A 46 9.40 1.04 -6.26
C GLY A 46 8.22 1.23 -5.31
N LEU A 47 8.46 1.75 -4.10
CA LEU A 47 7.40 2.20 -3.20
C LEU A 47 7.20 3.71 -3.34
N TYR A 48 5.96 4.14 -3.54
CA TYR A 48 5.60 5.54 -3.77
C TYR A 48 4.61 6.01 -2.71
N GLU A 49 4.86 7.17 -2.16
CA GLU A 49 3.92 7.86 -1.27
C GLU A 49 2.85 8.58 -2.09
N GLY A 50 1.59 8.32 -1.79
CA GLY A 50 0.43 8.92 -2.45
C GLY A 50 -0.08 10.18 -1.76
N ARG A 51 -1.30 10.56 -2.09
CA ARG A 51 -2.01 11.67 -1.43
C ARG A 51 -2.66 11.17 -0.14
N GLY A 52 -2.89 12.11 0.78
CA GLY A 52 -3.64 11.86 1.99
C GLY A 52 -5.01 11.24 1.72
N LYS A 53 -5.37 10.23 2.48
CA LYS A 53 -6.62 9.50 2.37
C LYS A 53 -7.74 10.25 3.08
N ASN A 54 -8.87 10.40 2.43
CA ASN A 54 -10.06 11.03 3.02
C ASN A 54 -11.33 10.17 2.79
N HIS A 55 -11.17 8.85 2.91
CA HIS A 55 -12.26 7.89 2.71
C HIS A 55 -12.65 7.20 4.02
N GLY A 56 -13.86 6.69 4.07
CA GLY A 56 -14.37 5.97 5.21
C GLY A 56 -15.00 6.83 6.31
N SER A 57 -15.51 6.18 7.36
CA SER A 57 -16.08 6.85 8.53
C SER A 57 -15.00 7.56 9.36
N ALA A 58 -15.42 8.51 10.21
CA ALA A 58 -14.49 9.19 11.13
C ALA A 58 -13.73 8.19 12.02
N ALA A 59 -14.43 7.16 12.52
CA ALA A 59 -13.81 6.12 13.33
C ALA A 59 -12.79 5.27 12.55
N ALA A 60 -13.07 4.96 11.27
CA ALA A 60 -12.13 4.24 10.43
C ALA A 60 -10.87 5.05 10.15
N ARG A 61 -11.02 6.34 9.85
CA ARG A 61 -9.89 7.26 9.63
C ARG A 61 -9.03 7.44 10.89
N ALA A 62 -9.67 7.62 12.05
CA ALA A 62 -8.96 7.74 13.32
C ALA A 62 -8.17 6.49 13.64
N TYR A 63 -8.72 5.31 13.38
CA TYR A 63 -8.02 4.05 13.56
C TYR A 63 -6.84 3.90 12.58
N GLU A 64 -7.05 4.23 11.31
CA GLU A 64 -5.99 4.20 10.30
C GLU A 64 -4.83 5.13 10.71
N GLU A 65 -5.12 6.36 11.15
CA GLU A 65 -4.11 7.30 11.65
C GLU A 65 -3.40 6.77 12.91
N GLN A 66 -4.13 6.11 13.81
CA GLN A 66 -3.53 5.45 14.98
C GLN A 66 -2.48 4.41 14.57
N ILE A 67 -2.77 3.58 13.55
CA ILE A 67 -1.89 2.50 13.09
C ILE A 67 -0.72 3.06 12.27
N THR A 68 -1.01 3.93 11.32
CA THR A 68 -0.02 4.40 10.35
C THR A 68 0.77 5.61 10.85
N GLY A 69 0.21 6.37 11.78
CA GLY A 69 0.77 7.63 12.30
C GLY A 69 0.60 8.80 11.34
N TYR A 70 0.22 8.56 10.08
CA TYR A 70 0.02 9.60 9.08
C TYR A 70 -0.95 9.14 7.99
N PRO A 71 -1.97 9.93 7.60
CA PRO A 71 -3.00 9.51 6.66
C PRO A 71 -2.54 9.63 5.20
N VAL A 72 -1.51 8.88 4.82
CA VAL A 72 -0.96 8.84 3.46
C VAL A 72 -0.88 7.41 2.98
N GLU A 73 -1.43 7.16 1.80
CA GLU A 73 -1.34 5.87 1.13
C GLU A 73 0.04 5.67 0.51
N TYR A 74 0.49 4.43 0.54
CA TYR A 74 1.67 3.98 -0.20
C TYR A 74 1.24 3.03 -1.31
N SER A 75 1.94 3.08 -2.43
CA SER A 75 1.55 2.31 -3.61
C SER A 75 2.75 1.65 -4.27
N ILE A 76 2.54 0.44 -4.78
CA ILE A 76 3.44 -0.24 -5.69
C ILE A 76 2.76 -0.31 -7.05
N TYR A 77 3.47 0.08 -8.10
CA TYR A 77 3.02 -0.10 -9.48
C TYR A 77 3.57 -1.40 -10.02
N VAL A 78 2.67 -2.26 -10.45
CA VAL A 78 3.01 -3.56 -11.03
C VAL A 78 3.17 -3.38 -12.54
N GLU A 79 4.34 -3.77 -13.07
CA GLU A 79 4.65 -3.69 -14.48
C GLU A 79 3.70 -4.57 -15.31
N GLY A 80 3.21 -4.03 -16.43
CA GLY A 80 2.24 -4.73 -17.29
C GLY A 80 0.78 -4.64 -16.82
N ASP A 81 0.53 -4.17 -15.61
CA ASP A 81 -0.79 -3.85 -15.10
C ASP A 81 -0.81 -2.38 -14.67
N LEU A 82 -1.69 -1.58 -15.26
CA LEU A 82 -1.86 -0.18 -14.87
C LEU A 82 -2.47 -0.01 -13.47
N ALA A 83 -2.82 -1.11 -12.82
CA ALA A 83 -3.37 -1.11 -11.48
C ALA A 83 -2.27 -0.94 -10.44
N LYS A 84 -2.37 0.13 -9.66
CA LYS A 84 -1.59 0.30 -8.44
C LYS A 84 -2.10 -0.66 -7.34
N VAL A 85 -1.20 -1.16 -6.53
CA VAL A 85 -1.52 -1.85 -5.27
C VAL A 85 -1.23 -0.92 -4.12
N GLU A 86 -2.22 -0.70 -3.26
CA GLU A 86 -2.20 0.31 -2.21
C GLU A 86 -2.03 -0.32 -0.83
N PHE A 87 -1.35 0.45 0.04
CA PHE A 87 -1.17 0.18 1.47
C PHE A 87 -1.55 1.42 2.26
N ASP A 88 -2.08 1.26 3.46
CA ASP A 88 -2.51 2.38 4.30
C ASP A 88 -1.34 3.13 4.94
N GLY A 89 -0.17 2.51 5.06
CA GLY A 89 1.01 3.15 5.63
C GLY A 89 2.31 2.42 5.36
N PHE A 90 3.42 3.13 5.61
CA PHE A 90 4.77 2.57 5.65
C PHE A 90 5.54 3.22 6.80
N ARG A 91 5.94 2.42 7.77
CA ARG A 91 6.69 2.88 8.94
C ARG A 91 7.68 1.81 9.43
N ASP A 92 8.87 2.25 9.78
CA ASP A 92 9.90 1.38 10.35
C ASP A 92 10.25 0.16 9.48
N GLY A 93 10.21 0.33 8.15
CA GLY A 93 10.49 -0.74 7.20
C GLY A 93 9.34 -1.74 7.01
N VAL A 94 8.13 -1.44 7.48
CA VAL A 94 6.94 -2.29 7.41
C VAL A 94 5.81 -1.60 6.66
N LEU A 95 5.17 -2.30 5.74
CA LEU A 95 3.92 -1.87 5.12
C LEU A 95 2.74 -2.17 6.04
N LEU A 96 1.82 -1.23 6.17
CA LEU A 96 0.71 -1.28 7.10
C LEU A 96 -0.63 -1.27 6.37
N ASP A 97 -1.57 -2.08 6.85
CA ASP A 97 -2.96 -2.10 6.42
C ASP A 97 -3.87 -2.09 7.66
N ALA A 98 -4.83 -1.18 7.71
CA ALA A 98 -5.68 -0.94 8.88
C ALA A 98 -7.14 -1.36 8.61
N LYS A 99 -7.59 -2.42 9.27
CA LYS A 99 -8.96 -2.90 9.24
C LYS A 99 -9.72 -2.28 10.42
N GLY A 100 -10.35 -1.14 10.16
CA GLY A 100 -11.01 -0.31 11.16
C GLY A 100 -12.23 -0.95 11.83
N PRO A 101 -12.87 -0.22 12.76
CA PRO A 101 -14.07 -0.66 13.44
C PRO A 101 -15.21 -1.04 12.46
N ARG A 102 -16.05 -2.01 12.84
CA ARG A 102 -17.14 -2.63 12.07
C ARG A 102 -16.69 -3.66 11.02
N THR A 103 -15.41 -3.95 10.91
CA THR A 103 -14.92 -5.04 10.04
C THR A 103 -15.53 -6.38 10.47
N TYR A 104 -15.63 -6.66 11.78
CA TYR A 104 -16.24 -7.87 12.31
C TYR A 104 -17.70 -8.05 11.84
N VAL A 105 -18.51 -7.00 11.97
CA VAL A 105 -19.91 -7.03 11.53
C VAL A 105 -20.00 -7.33 10.02
N ILE A 106 -19.11 -6.77 9.22
CA ILE A 106 -19.11 -6.96 7.78
C ILE A 106 -18.77 -8.41 7.40
N ILE A 107 -17.81 -9.04 8.05
CA ILE A 107 -17.30 -10.36 7.65
C ILE A 107 -17.95 -11.53 8.39
N SER A 108 -18.67 -11.28 9.49
CA SER A 108 -19.33 -12.32 10.29
C SER A 108 -20.75 -12.68 9.83
N HIS A 109 -21.34 -11.90 8.94
CA HIS A 109 -22.68 -12.17 8.40
C HIS A 109 -22.64 -13.10 7.18
N ASP A 110 -23.75 -13.73 6.86
CA ASP A 110 -23.88 -14.65 5.70
C ASP A 110 -23.50 -14.01 4.36
N TRP A 111 -23.69 -12.70 4.21
CA TRP A 111 -23.21 -11.92 3.06
C TRP A 111 -21.73 -11.52 3.14
N GLY A 112 -21.07 -11.83 4.24
CA GLY A 112 -19.65 -11.55 4.46
C GLY A 112 -18.69 -12.34 3.58
N THR A 113 -19.15 -13.42 2.91
CA THR A 113 -18.33 -14.23 2.00
C THR A 113 -17.61 -13.38 0.95
N LYS A 114 -18.32 -12.46 0.31
CA LYS A 114 -17.72 -11.53 -0.67
C LYS A 114 -16.68 -10.57 -0.05
N ALA A 115 -16.89 -10.18 1.21
CA ALA A 115 -15.93 -9.34 1.91
C ALA A 115 -14.66 -10.12 2.27
N LEU A 116 -14.78 -11.39 2.64
CA LEU A 116 -13.66 -12.29 2.89
C LEU A 116 -12.89 -12.62 1.60
N GLU A 117 -13.59 -12.87 0.50
CA GLU A 117 -12.97 -13.04 -0.83
C GLU A 117 -12.16 -11.79 -1.25
N LYS A 118 -12.72 -10.59 -1.04
CA LYS A 118 -12.01 -9.34 -1.30
C LYS A 118 -10.78 -9.19 -0.41
N MET A 119 -10.87 -9.59 0.86
CA MET A 119 -9.77 -9.56 1.80
C MET A 119 -8.64 -10.51 1.36
N GLN A 120 -8.97 -11.75 0.97
CA GLN A 120 -8.00 -12.69 0.41
C GLN A 120 -7.35 -12.13 -0.86
N THR A 121 -8.17 -11.62 -1.80
CA THR A 121 -7.68 -11.01 -3.03
C THR A 121 -6.73 -9.83 -2.75
N GLN A 122 -7.02 -9.01 -1.73
CA GLN A 122 -6.16 -7.91 -1.32
C GLN A 122 -4.81 -8.42 -0.80
N MET A 123 -4.82 -9.43 0.06
CA MET A 123 -3.59 -10.07 0.56
C MET A 123 -2.72 -10.58 -0.58
N ASP A 124 -3.32 -11.34 -1.50
CA ASP A 124 -2.63 -11.95 -2.63
C ASP A 124 -2.02 -10.88 -3.56
N ARG A 125 -2.78 -9.82 -3.87
CA ARG A 125 -2.31 -8.70 -4.68
C ARG A 125 -1.17 -7.93 -4.03
N GLN A 126 -1.22 -7.73 -2.71
CA GLN A 126 -0.17 -7.04 -1.97
C GLN A 126 1.15 -7.82 -2.03
N VAL A 127 1.10 -9.13 -1.81
CA VAL A 127 2.29 -10.00 -1.86
C VAL A 127 2.83 -10.14 -3.29
N ASP A 128 1.94 -10.32 -4.28
CA ASP A 128 2.35 -10.36 -5.69
C ASP A 128 3.04 -9.07 -6.13
N ALA A 129 2.52 -7.91 -5.72
CA ALA A 129 3.14 -6.63 -6.03
C ALA A 129 4.55 -6.48 -5.43
N LEU A 130 4.76 -6.94 -4.18
CA LEU A 130 6.08 -6.97 -3.56
C LEU A 130 7.05 -7.87 -4.35
N ALA A 131 6.63 -9.09 -4.66
CA ALA A 131 7.44 -10.06 -5.39
C ALA A 131 7.84 -9.53 -6.78
N ARG A 132 6.87 -8.98 -7.53
CA ARG A 132 7.10 -8.40 -8.86
C ARG A 132 7.93 -7.11 -8.81
N GLY A 133 7.80 -6.33 -7.73
CA GLY A 133 8.61 -5.15 -7.47
C GLY A 133 10.02 -5.46 -6.94
N GLY A 134 10.35 -6.71 -6.65
CA GLY A 134 11.62 -7.10 -6.04
C GLY A 134 11.79 -6.52 -4.63
N LEU A 135 10.69 -6.32 -3.90
CA LEU A 135 10.66 -5.73 -2.57
C LEU A 135 10.49 -6.83 -1.51
N ASP A 136 11.43 -6.90 -0.57
CA ASP A 136 11.36 -7.78 0.60
C ASP A 136 10.97 -6.94 1.82
N ILE A 137 9.68 -6.60 1.90
CA ILE A 137 9.13 -5.76 2.96
C ILE A 137 7.99 -6.52 3.64
N PRO A 138 8.01 -6.71 4.97
CA PRO A 138 6.91 -7.33 5.68
C PRO A 138 5.66 -6.45 5.65
N ILE A 139 4.50 -7.10 5.66
CA ILE A 139 3.20 -6.45 5.71
C ILE A 139 2.53 -6.77 7.04
N HIS A 140 2.06 -5.76 7.75
CA HIS A 140 1.28 -5.91 8.97
C HIS A 140 -0.15 -5.45 8.73
N TRP A 141 -1.10 -6.35 8.96
CA TRP A 141 -2.51 -6.05 8.98
C TRP A 141 -3.00 -5.88 10.41
N HIS A 142 -3.47 -4.70 10.73
CA HIS A 142 -4.00 -4.36 12.06
C HIS A 142 -5.53 -4.35 12.04
N PHE A 143 -6.13 -5.09 12.96
CA PHE A 143 -7.58 -5.17 13.12
C PHE A 143 -8.00 -4.46 14.40
N ALA A 144 -9.00 -3.57 14.27
CA ALA A 144 -9.61 -2.89 15.41
C ALA A 144 -10.44 -3.82 16.30
N GLU A 145 -10.80 -4.99 15.78
CA GLU A 145 -11.67 -5.96 16.45
C GLU A 145 -11.03 -7.35 16.41
N LYS A 146 -10.88 -7.95 17.61
CA LYS A 146 -10.24 -9.26 17.79
C LYS A 146 -10.94 -10.35 16.97
N GLY A 147 -12.30 -10.38 17.00
CA GLY A 147 -13.08 -11.35 16.24
C GLY A 147 -12.87 -11.23 14.72
N ALA A 148 -12.67 -10.01 14.20
CA ALA A 148 -12.36 -9.81 12.79
C ALA A 148 -11.00 -10.41 12.43
N MET A 149 -9.99 -10.21 13.27
CA MET A 149 -8.67 -10.82 13.08
C MET A 149 -8.75 -12.35 13.12
N GLU A 150 -9.51 -12.92 14.08
CA GLU A 150 -9.68 -14.38 14.23
C GLU A 150 -10.37 -15.01 13.00
N ILE A 151 -11.33 -14.31 12.39
CA ILE A 151 -11.96 -14.74 11.14
C ILE A 151 -10.96 -14.65 9.98
N ALA A 152 -10.26 -13.52 9.86
CA ALA A 152 -9.24 -13.32 8.81
C ALA A 152 -8.09 -14.34 8.90
N ALA A 153 -7.71 -14.76 10.10
CA ALA A 153 -6.68 -15.78 10.31
C ALA A 153 -7.04 -17.17 9.77
N LYS A 154 -8.34 -17.42 9.44
CA LYS A 154 -8.80 -18.65 8.79
C LYS A 154 -8.66 -18.62 7.26
N LEU A 155 -8.35 -17.46 6.69
CA LEU A 155 -8.03 -17.32 5.28
C LEU A 155 -6.64 -17.91 4.99
N ASN A 156 -6.31 -18.03 3.71
CA ASN A 156 -4.97 -18.44 3.30
C ASN A 156 -4.02 -17.23 3.40
N VAL A 157 -3.62 -16.89 4.64
CA VAL A 157 -2.76 -15.73 4.90
C VAL A 157 -1.35 -15.98 4.37
N PRO A 158 -0.86 -15.17 3.40
CA PRO A 158 0.49 -15.33 2.89
C PRO A 158 1.56 -15.11 3.97
N PRO A 159 2.72 -15.81 3.91
CA PRO A 159 3.79 -15.70 4.92
C PRO A 159 4.35 -14.28 5.12
N ALA A 160 4.29 -13.43 4.10
CA ALA A 160 4.74 -12.04 4.17
C ALA A 160 3.79 -11.13 4.98
N ILE A 161 2.57 -11.62 5.31
CA ILE A 161 1.57 -10.87 6.06
C ILE A 161 1.46 -11.40 7.48
N THR A 162 1.56 -10.51 8.45
CA THR A 162 1.28 -10.81 9.86
C THR A 162 0.02 -10.06 10.30
N LEU A 163 -0.89 -10.77 10.98
CA LEU A 163 -2.14 -10.21 11.50
C LEU A 163 -1.98 -9.79 12.97
N PHE A 164 -2.45 -8.61 13.29
CA PHE A 164 -2.43 -8.05 14.65
C PHE A 164 -3.83 -7.59 15.07
N TYR A 165 -4.19 -7.85 16.30
CA TYR A 165 -5.27 -7.12 16.97
C TYR A 165 -4.67 -5.88 17.63
N THR A 166 -5.21 -4.71 17.32
CA THR A 166 -4.81 -3.44 17.93
C THR A 166 -6.07 -2.68 18.31
N SER A 167 -6.34 -2.55 19.62
CA SER A 167 -7.53 -1.86 20.09
C SER A 167 -7.54 -0.38 19.63
N PRO A 168 -8.67 0.14 19.17
CA PRO A 168 -8.83 1.58 18.98
C PRO A 168 -8.61 2.35 20.28
N LYS A 169 -8.01 3.54 20.18
CA LYS A 169 -7.81 4.48 21.31
C LYS A 169 -9.01 5.35 21.52
#